data_4b1ed6235f57e2541d15207a06a7d3dd
#
_entry.id   4b1ed6235f57e2541d15207a06a7d3dd
#
_cell.length_a   1.000
_cell.length_b   1.000
_cell.length_c   1.000
_cell.angle_alpha   90.00
_cell.angle_beta   90.00
_cell.angle_gamma   90.00
#
_symmetry.space_group_name_H-M   'P 1'
#
loop_
_entity.id
_entity.type
_entity.pdbx_description
1 polymer ?
#
loop_
_entity_poly.entity_id
_entity_poly.type
_entity_poly.pdbx_seq_one_letter_code
_entity_poly.pdbx_strand_id
1 'polypeptide(L)'
;MASFEPLVYEYRGKILDLVHMGYICVVDENGKVLWHVGDPEEMVFYRSASKPLQALPVIARGLDKKYGITPEESVLFAGSHTGDSFHVAALESMYKKADLSEDMLCMDPALPQVPHPMDLKPRKFYHNCSGKHTGALLLQRELGGEIRDYWKVDSPAQKEIRRVVAAMSEFDEDKVEIGLDGCGVPVFAVGMKNIATAFKNLACPDKIQDETLARTAREFLPRIHQYPHMMRGIGMLCTDINRDPAIVAKGGANAVYGIGLKEMRLGVSIKMADGVEKMWPMVIAEVLHFLGHENPETYAMLEKLCPRVIVNDNGDPAGERRCVFQLKKG
;
A
#
# COMPACT_ATOMS: atom_id res chain seq x y z
N MET A 1 2.43 26.76 3.25
CA MET A 1 2.40 25.98 4.51
C MET A 1 1.48 24.80 4.26
N ALA A 2 1.88 23.61 4.69
CA ALA A 2 1.02 22.42 4.55
C ALA A 2 -0.35 22.67 5.22
N SER A 3 -1.43 22.36 4.51
CA SER A 3 -2.82 22.64 4.93
C SER A 3 -3.48 21.42 5.60
N PHE A 4 -2.76 20.76 6.53
CA PHE A 4 -3.33 19.66 7.32
C PHE A 4 -4.57 20.11 8.09
N GLU A 5 -5.59 19.26 8.14
CA GLU A 5 -6.78 19.46 8.98
C GLU A 5 -6.89 18.34 10.03
N PRO A 6 -7.55 18.59 11.18
CA PRO A 6 -7.78 17.55 12.18
C PRO A 6 -8.61 16.40 11.60
N LEU A 7 -8.13 15.16 11.75
CA LEU A 7 -8.84 13.95 11.35
C LEU A 7 -9.39 13.19 12.55
N VAL A 8 -8.59 13.00 13.59
CA VAL A 8 -8.97 12.26 14.79
C VAL A 8 -8.53 13.00 16.05
N TYR A 9 -9.42 13.07 17.01
CA TYR A 9 -9.14 13.49 18.38
C TYR A 9 -9.12 12.28 19.30
N GLU A 10 -8.10 12.20 20.17
CA GLU A 10 -8.10 11.26 21.28
C GLU A 10 -8.35 12.03 22.58
N TYR A 11 -9.32 11.57 23.36
CA TYR A 11 -9.64 12.12 24.65
C TYR A 11 -9.23 11.17 25.77
N ARG A 12 -8.77 11.74 26.89
CA ARG A 12 -8.61 11.03 28.16
C ARG A 12 -9.55 11.64 29.17
N GLY A 13 -10.57 10.88 29.52
CA GLY A 13 -11.72 11.46 30.22
C GLY A 13 -12.36 12.58 29.38
N LYS A 14 -12.39 13.81 29.92
CA LYS A 14 -12.97 14.98 29.21
C LYS A 14 -11.91 15.86 28.52
N ILE A 15 -10.64 15.54 28.66
CA ILE A 15 -9.53 16.36 28.15
C ILE A 15 -9.09 15.84 26.79
N LEU A 16 -8.94 16.74 25.81
CA LEU A 16 -8.31 16.46 24.54
C LEU A 16 -6.81 16.20 24.78
N ASP A 17 -6.39 14.95 24.49
CA ASP A 17 -5.04 14.47 24.77
C ASP A 17 -4.15 14.49 23.51
N LEU A 18 -4.70 14.01 22.37
CA LEU A 18 -3.97 14.01 21.10
C LEU A 18 -4.84 14.51 19.94
N VAL A 19 -4.18 15.14 18.97
CA VAL A 19 -4.77 15.57 17.70
C VAL A 19 -3.99 14.96 16.55
N HIS A 20 -4.66 14.12 15.74
CA HIS A 20 -4.09 13.57 14.51
C HIS A 20 -4.57 14.39 13.33
N MET A 21 -3.63 15.05 12.68
CA MET A 21 -3.87 15.89 11.51
C MET A 21 -3.64 15.10 10.22
N GLY A 22 -4.23 15.53 9.10
CA GLY A 22 -3.94 14.86 7.84
C GLY A 22 -4.69 15.40 6.63
N TYR A 23 -4.68 14.60 5.58
CA TYR A 23 -5.37 14.81 4.31
C TYR A 23 -6.22 13.60 3.96
N ILE A 24 -7.34 13.85 3.28
CA ILE A 24 -8.17 12.85 2.61
C ILE A 24 -8.50 13.40 1.23
N CYS A 25 -8.44 12.55 0.21
CA CYS A 25 -8.93 12.89 -1.12
C CYS A 25 -9.72 11.72 -1.69
N VAL A 26 -10.90 12.03 -2.26
CA VAL A 26 -11.77 11.07 -2.95
C VAL A 26 -11.96 11.54 -4.38
N VAL A 27 -11.68 10.66 -5.34
CA VAL A 27 -11.86 10.94 -6.77
C VAL A 27 -12.87 9.98 -7.39
N ASP A 28 -13.58 10.47 -8.43
CA ASP A 28 -14.46 9.65 -9.27
C ASP A 28 -13.68 8.79 -10.29
N GLU A 29 -14.42 8.05 -11.09
CA GLU A 29 -13.86 7.19 -12.15
C GLU A 29 -13.05 7.95 -13.22
N ASN A 30 -13.20 9.26 -13.31
CA ASN A 30 -12.48 10.12 -14.26
C ASN A 30 -11.33 10.90 -13.60
N GLY A 31 -11.02 10.63 -12.33
CA GLY A 31 -9.97 11.30 -11.57
C GLY A 31 -10.36 12.69 -11.05
N LYS A 32 -11.62 13.09 -11.18
CA LYS A 32 -12.13 14.36 -10.64
C LYS A 32 -12.27 14.24 -9.13
N VAL A 33 -11.74 15.22 -8.39
CA VAL A 33 -11.94 15.31 -6.94
C VAL A 33 -13.41 15.54 -6.64
N LEU A 34 -14.02 14.66 -5.86
CA LEU A 34 -15.40 14.77 -5.40
C LEU A 34 -15.46 15.35 -3.98
N TRP A 35 -14.57 14.85 -3.11
CA TRP A 35 -14.49 15.29 -1.72
C TRP A 35 -13.03 15.29 -1.24
N HIS A 36 -12.73 16.18 -0.31
CA HIS A 36 -11.40 16.25 0.29
C HIS A 36 -11.42 16.80 1.71
N VAL A 37 -10.33 16.55 2.44
CA VAL A 37 -9.93 17.21 3.68
C VAL A 37 -8.49 17.68 3.46
N GLY A 38 -8.21 18.95 3.74
CA GLY A 38 -6.93 19.56 3.38
C GLY A 38 -6.78 19.77 1.87
N ASP A 39 -5.56 19.91 1.37
CA ASP A 39 -5.26 20.17 -0.04
C ASP A 39 -5.14 18.85 -0.84
N PRO A 40 -6.00 18.62 -1.85
CA PRO A 40 -5.89 17.43 -2.70
C PRO A 40 -4.66 17.43 -3.64
N GLU A 41 -4.02 18.59 -3.85
CA GLU A 41 -2.82 18.73 -4.66
C GLU A 41 -1.53 18.52 -3.86
N GLU A 42 -1.59 18.43 -2.51
CA GLU A 42 -0.40 18.27 -1.67
C GLU A 42 0.43 17.06 -2.11
N MET A 43 1.73 17.29 -2.33
CA MET A 43 2.67 16.25 -2.75
C MET A 43 3.00 15.31 -1.60
N VAL A 44 2.77 14.02 -1.79
CA VAL A 44 2.96 12.99 -0.77
C VAL A 44 3.71 11.80 -1.35
N PHE A 45 4.70 11.31 -0.61
CA PHE A 45 5.36 10.05 -0.96
C PHE A 45 4.41 8.87 -0.78
N TYR A 46 4.28 8.06 -1.81
CA TYR A 46 3.53 6.80 -1.78
C TYR A 46 4.02 5.82 -0.72
N ARG A 47 5.32 5.79 -0.48
CA ARG A 47 5.96 4.73 0.28
C ARG A 47 5.49 3.36 -0.22
N SER A 48 5.25 2.42 0.68
CA SER A 48 4.76 1.08 0.31
C SER A 48 3.34 1.03 -0.28
N ALA A 49 2.59 2.14 -0.30
CA ALA A 49 1.28 2.17 -0.97
C ALA A 49 1.41 2.02 -2.49
N SER A 50 2.55 2.36 -3.10
CA SER A 50 2.78 2.14 -4.55
C SER A 50 3.12 0.71 -4.94
N LYS A 51 3.32 -0.22 -4.01
CA LYS A 51 3.78 -1.58 -4.35
C LYS A 51 2.84 -2.34 -5.31
N PRO A 52 1.49 -2.24 -5.22
CA PRO A 52 0.63 -2.83 -6.23
C PRO A 52 0.90 -2.29 -7.65
N LEU A 53 1.24 -0.99 -7.78
CA LEU A 53 1.61 -0.38 -9.06
C LEU A 53 2.98 -0.87 -9.53
N GLN A 54 3.94 -1.02 -8.61
CA GLN A 54 5.29 -1.50 -8.89
C GLN A 54 5.31 -2.98 -9.33
N ALA A 55 4.30 -3.77 -8.94
CA ALA A 55 4.13 -5.15 -9.37
C ALA A 55 3.67 -5.25 -10.85
N LEU A 56 2.93 -4.26 -11.35
CA LEU A 56 2.34 -4.32 -12.70
C LEU A 56 3.37 -4.54 -13.81
N PRO A 57 4.52 -3.84 -13.88
CA PRO A 57 5.49 -4.06 -14.95
C PRO A 57 6.12 -5.47 -14.93
N VAL A 58 6.17 -6.12 -13.77
CA VAL A 58 6.63 -7.50 -13.60
C VAL A 58 5.62 -8.48 -14.20
N ILE A 59 4.35 -8.32 -13.85
CA ILE A 59 3.23 -9.15 -14.33
C ILE A 59 2.96 -8.90 -15.82
N ALA A 60 3.01 -7.64 -16.27
CA ALA A 60 2.79 -7.26 -17.67
C ALA A 60 3.76 -7.95 -18.65
N ARG A 61 4.99 -8.22 -18.20
CA ARG A 61 6.00 -8.95 -18.95
C ARG A 61 5.93 -10.46 -18.78
N GLY A 62 4.93 -10.96 -18.04
CA GLY A 62 4.75 -12.39 -17.79
C GLY A 62 5.91 -13.03 -17.02
N LEU A 63 6.64 -12.27 -16.20
CA LEU A 63 7.81 -12.79 -15.47
C LEU A 63 7.42 -13.83 -14.42
N ASP A 64 6.22 -13.72 -13.86
CA ASP A 64 5.65 -14.76 -13.00
C ASP A 64 5.50 -16.09 -13.77
N LYS A 65 4.94 -16.07 -14.95
CA LYS A 65 4.77 -17.25 -15.81
C LYS A 65 6.12 -17.78 -16.31
N LYS A 66 7.03 -16.89 -16.75
CA LYS A 66 8.38 -17.22 -17.23
C LYS A 66 9.19 -18.02 -16.22
N TYR A 67 9.08 -17.66 -14.95
CA TYR A 67 9.81 -18.33 -13.86
C TYR A 67 8.97 -19.34 -13.08
N GLY A 68 7.74 -19.63 -13.51
CA GLY A 68 6.86 -20.58 -12.79
C GLY A 68 6.45 -20.12 -11.40
N ILE A 69 6.43 -18.78 -11.16
CA ILE A 69 5.95 -18.18 -9.93
C ILE A 69 4.43 -18.30 -9.87
N THR A 70 3.91 -18.84 -8.78
CA THR A 70 2.48 -19.06 -8.63
C THR A 70 1.70 -17.73 -8.44
N PRO A 71 0.38 -17.71 -8.69
CA PRO A 71 -0.46 -16.55 -8.39
C PRO A 71 -0.32 -16.08 -6.95
N GLU A 72 -0.25 -16.98 -5.96
CA GLU A 72 -0.04 -16.67 -4.56
C GLU A 72 1.31 -15.99 -4.30
N GLU A 73 2.41 -16.60 -4.76
CA GLU A 73 3.76 -16.05 -4.63
C GLU A 73 3.86 -14.65 -5.26
N SER A 74 3.19 -14.43 -6.40
CA SER A 74 3.25 -13.16 -7.13
C SER A 74 2.65 -11.98 -6.36
N VAL A 75 1.73 -12.22 -5.41
CA VAL A 75 1.15 -11.17 -4.57
C VAL A 75 2.20 -10.51 -3.67
N LEU A 76 3.27 -11.21 -3.31
CA LEU A 76 4.39 -10.63 -2.56
C LEU A 76 5.05 -9.45 -3.27
N PHE A 77 4.99 -9.35 -4.59
CA PHE A 77 5.50 -8.18 -5.32
C PHE A 77 4.78 -6.89 -4.91
N ALA A 78 3.50 -7.00 -4.51
CA ALA A 78 2.68 -5.89 -4.03
C ALA A 78 2.65 -5.78 -2.50
N GLY A 79 3.23 -6.75 -1.78
CA GLY A 79 3.15 -6.89 -0.34
C GLY A 79 4.16 -6.05 0.45
N SER A 80 3.82 -5.85 1.74
CA SER A 80 4.75 -5.42 2.79
C SER A 80 4.66 -6.45 3.90
N HIS A 81 5.11 -7.66 3.64
CA HIS A 81 4.86 -8.82 4.47
C HIS A 81 5.52 -8.75 5.86
N THR A 82 5.06 -9.55 6.78
CA THR A 82 5.50 -9.59 8.17
C THR A 82 6.64 -10.60 8.43
N GLY A 83 7.05 -11.34 7.40
CA GLY A 83 8.10 -12.36 7.54
C GLY A 83 7.60 -13.66 8.16
N ASP A 84 6.29 -13.95 8.09
CA ASP A 84 5.75 -15.25 8.48
C ASP A 84 6.38 -16.39 7.67
N SER A 85 6.33 -17.61 8.19
CA SER A 85 6.94 -18.77 7.55
C SER A 85 6.46 -19.01 6.11
N PHE A 86 5.19 -18.74 5.81
CA PHE A 86 4.65 -18.88 4.45
C PHE A 86 5.16 -17.80 3.51
N HIS A 87 5.44 -16.57 3.98
CA HIS A 87 6.08 -15.52 3.16
C HIS A 87 7.50 -15.92 2.81
N VAL A 88 8.25 -16.39 3.79
CA VAL A 88 9.65 -16.84 3.58
C VAL A 88 9.71 -18.04 2.65
N ALA A 89 8.83 -19.03 2.85
CA ALA A 89 8.75 -20.19 1.96
C ALA A 89 8.44 -19.79 0.50
N ALA A 90 7.54 -18.82 0.29
CA ALA A 90 7.23 -18.30 -1.02
C ALA A 90 8.45 -17.58 -1.66
N LEU A 91 9.19 -16.77 -0.87
CA LEU A 91 10.43 -16.13 -1.34
C LEU A 91 11.49 -17.18 -1.72
N GLU A 92 11.75 -18.16 -0.85
CA GLU A 92 12.70 -19.25 -1.13
C GLU A 92 12.32 -20.02 -2.41
N SER A 93 11.02 -20.29 -2.60
CA SER A 93 10.51 -20.92 -3.82
C SER A 93 10.76 -20.07 -5.05
N MET A 94 10.43 -18.77 -5.01
CA MET A 94 10.66 -17.83 -6.12
C MET A 94 12.15 -17.72 -6.48
N TYR A 95 13.03 -17.64 -5.46
CA TYR A 95 14.47 -17.53 -5.68
C TYR A 95 15.05 -18.78 -6.32
N LYS A 96 14.60 -19.96 -5.87
CA LYS A 96 14.98 -21.24 -6.50
C LYS A 96 14.52 -21.33 -7.95
N LYS A 97 13.27 -20.96 -8.24
CA LYS A 97 12.68 -20.99 -9.59
C LYS A 97 13.35 -20.02 -10.56
N ALA A 98 13.75 -18.85 -10.06
CA ALA A 98 14.36 -17.80 -10.86
C ALA A 98 15.88 -17.82 -10.87
N ASP A 99 16.53 -18.80 -10.25
CA ASP A 99 17.97 -18.86 -10.08
C ASP A 99 18.55 -17.54 -9.55
N LEU A 100 18.00 -17.11 -8.37
CA LEU A 100 18.43 -15.93 -7.63
C LEU A 100 19.04 -16.33 -6.30
N SER A 101 19.83 -15.44 -5.71
CA SER A 101 20.40 -15.60 -4.37
C SER A 101 19.95 -14.47 -3.44
N GLU A 102 19.69 -14.79 -2.18
CA GLU A 102 19.23 -13.84 -1.15
C GLU A 102 20.19 -12.65 -0.97
N ASP A 103 21.49 -12.85 -1.19
CA ASP A 103 22.51 -11.80 -1.10
C ASP A 103 22.39 -10.72 -2.19
N MET A 104 21.65 -11.00 -3.29
CA MET A 104 21.36 -10.01 -4.33
C MET A 104 20.43 -8.89 -3.84
N LEU A 105 19.69 -9.10 -2.77
CA LEU A 105 18.84 -8.07 -2.14
C LEU A 105 19.72 -6.96 -1.55
N CYS A 106 19.42 -5.68 -1.85
CA CYS A 106 20.23 -4.53 -1.42
C CYS A 106 20.01 -4.12 0.04
N MET A 107 18.83 -4.46 0.63
CA MET A 107 18.55 -4.11 2.01
C MET A 107 19.34 -4.96 3.01
N ASP A 108 19.48 -4.44 4.23
CA ASP A 108 20.06 -5.18 5.35
C ASP A 108 19.16 -6.33 5.82
N PRO A 109 19.74 -7.38 6.41
CA PRO A 109 18.99 -8.43 7.08
C PRO A 109 18.10 -7.86 8.21
N ALA A 110 16.88 -8.39 8.34
CA ALA A 110 15.92 -8.01 9.37
C ALA A 110 15.43 -9.22 10.15
N LEU A 111 14.76 -9.01 11.26
CA LEU A 111 13.93 -10.00 11.94
C LEU A 111 12.48 -9.90 11.43
N PRO A 112 11.71 -11.01 11.48
CA PRO A 112 10.29 -10.97 11.13
C PRO A 112 9.51 -10.07 12.09
N GLN A 113 8.40 -9.49 11.60
CA GLN A 113 7.50 -8.64 12.40
C GLN A 113 6.41 -9.45 13.15
N VAL A 114 6.63 -10.74 13.29
CA VAL A 114 5.79 -11.68 14.05
C VAL A 114 6.60 -12.28 15.20
N PRO A 115 5.98 -12.85 16.24
CA PRO A 115 6.69 -13.53 17.31
C PRO A 115 7.66 -14.57 16.75
N HIS A 116 8.88 -14.58 17.25
CA HIS A 116 9.96 -15.46 16.81
C HIS A 116 10.88 -15.84 17.99
N PRO A 117 11.67 -16.94 17.89
CA PRO A 117 12.68 -17.29 18.88
C PRO A 117 13.70 -16.14 19.07
N MET A 118 14.19 -15.97 20.31
CA MET A 118 15.14 -14.89 20.65
C MET A 118 16.51 -15.04 19.96
N ASP A 119 16.88 -16.25 19.59
CA ASP A 119 18.14 -16.60 18.91
C ASP A 119 18.01 -16.65 17.39
N LEU A 120 16.82 -16.29 16.84
CA LEU A 120 16.62 -16.24 15.40
C LEU A 120 17.58 -15.23 14.76
N LYS A 121 18.33 -15.69 13.76
CA LYS A 121 19.26 -14.83 13.03
C LYS A 121 18.52 -13.99 11.99
N PRO A 122 18.83 -12.69 11.87
CA PRO A 122 18.28 -11.86 10.83
C PRO A 122 18.57 -12.39 9.41
N ARG A 123 17.59 -12.25 8.50
CA ARG A 123 17.71 -12.57 7.08
C ARG A 123 17.12 -11.45 6.23
N LYS A 124 17.59 -11.30 5.00
CA LYS A 124 16.99 -10.34 4.05
C LYS A 124 15.57 -10.75 3.65
N PHE A 125 15.25 -12.03 3.64
CA PHE A 125 13.88 -12.52 3.39
C PHE A 125 12.87 -12.13 4.48
N TYR A 126 13.31 -11.84 5.70
CA TYR A 126 12.39 -11.33 6.74
C TYR A 126 12.06 -9.84 6.55
N HIS A 127 12.83 -9.11 5.76
CA HIS A 127 12.55 -7.71 5.49
C HIS A 127 11.24 -7.57 4.71
N ASN A 128 10.33 -6.71 5.19
CA ASN A 128 8.96 -6.54 4.66
C ASN A 128 8.88 -6.10 3.19
N CYS A 129 9.98 -5.69 2.59
CA CYS A 129 10.07 -5.28 1.19
C CYS A 129 10.68 -6.35 0.27
N SER A 130 11.13 -7.50 0.80
CA SER A 130 11.85 -8.50 -0.01
C SER A 130 11.05 -8.99 -1.22
N GLY A 131 9.72 -9.15 -1.09
CA GLY A 131 8.85 -9.50 -2.22
C GLY A 131 8.87 -8.45 -3.34
N LYS A 132 8.74 -7.15 -3.01
CA LYS A 132 8.86 -6.04 -3.97
C LYS A 132 10.24 -6.06 -4.66
N HIS A 133 11.30 -6.25 -3.89
CA HIS A 133 12.67 -6.31 -4.42
C HIS A 133 12.86 -7.51 -5.34
N THR A 134 12.24 -8.65 -5.04
CA THR A 134 12.23 -9.81 -5.95
C THR A 134 11.65 -9.44 -7.31
N GLY A 135 10.49 -8.77 -7.32
CA GLY A 135 9.90 -8.26 -8.57
C GLY A 135 10.84 -7.32 -9.34
N ALA A 136 11.48 -6.37 -8.64
CA ALA A 136 12.42 -5.44 -9.26
C ALA A 136 13.69 -6.13 -9.79
N LEU A 137 14.22 -7.16 -9.09
CA LEU A 137 15.34 -7.99 -9.59
C LEU A 137 14.99 -8.70 -10.89
N LEU A 138 13.80 -9.32 -10.94
CA LEU A 138 13.32 -10.01 -12.16
C LEU A 138 13.14 -9.03 -13.31
N LEU A 139 12.57 -7.86 -13.03
CA LEU A 139 12.37 -6.80 -14.02
C LEU A 139 13.71 -6.27 -14.54
N GLN A 140 14.69 -6.06 -13.66
CA GLN A 140 16.04 -5.60 -14.03
C GLN A 140 16.73 -6.57 -14.97
N ARG A 141 16.67 -7.88 -14.65
CA ARG A 141 17.22 -8.95 -15.50
C ARG A 141 16.56 -8.97 -16.88
N GLU A 142 15.24 -8.85 -16.92
CA GLU A 142 14.46 -8.85 -18.17
C GLU A 142 14.80 -7.66 -19.07
N LEU A 143 15.07 -6.51 -18.47
CA LEU A 143 15.44 -5.28 -19.18
C LEU A 143 16.95 -5.19 -19.52
N GLY A 144 17.71 -6.26 -19.25
CA GLY A 144 19.14 -6.34 -19.59
C GLY A 144 20.05 -5.47 -18.74
N GLY A 145 19.58 -5.01 -17.57
CA GLY A 145 20.40 -4.25 -16.62
C GLY A 145 21.26 -5.16 -15.74
N GLU A 146 22.35 -4.58 -15.17
CA GLU A 146 23.14 -5.26 -14.15
C GLU A 146 22.27 -5.57 -12.94
N ILE A 147 22.13 -6.86 -12.62
CA ILE A 147 21.13 -7.34 -11.66
C ILE A 147 21.30 -6.73 -10.26
N ARG A 148 22.53 -6.50 -9.82
CA ARG A 148 22.82 -5.92 -8.50
C ARG A 148 22.56 -4.42 -8.43
N ASP A 149 22.28 -3.77 -9.57
CA ASP A 149 21.99 -2.34 -9.68
C ASP A 149 20.47 -2.02 -9.71
N TYR A 150 19.59 -3.02 -9.58
CA TYR A 150 18.13 -2.90 -9.68
C TYR A 150 17.51 -1.84 -8.77
N TRP A 151 18.20 -1.46 -7.72
CA TRP A 151 17.77 -0.47 -6.72
C TRP A 151 18.16 0.97 -7.06
N LYS A 152 19.12 1.17 -7.97
CA LYS A 152 19.58 2.51 -8.37
C LYS A 152 18.48 3.25 -9.12
N VAL A 153 18.34 4.56 -8.84
CA VAL A 153 17.30 5.43 -9.44
C VAL A 153 17.28 5.32 -10.97
N ASP A 154 18.46 5.29 -11.59
CA ASP A 154 18.61 5.26 -13.05
C ASP A 154 18.61 3.85 -13.65
N SER A 155 18.40 2.82 -12.83
CA SER A 155 18.36 1.45 -13.34
C SER A 155 17.14 1.23 -14.26
N PRO A 156 17.25 0.35 -15.27
CA PRO A 156 16.13 0.02 -16.16
C PRO A 156 14.86 -0.35 -15.42
N ALA A 157 14.97 -1.13 -14.32
CA ALA A 157 13.81 -1.53 -13.52
C ALA A 157 13.14 -0.33 -12.84
N GLN A 158 13.91 0.57 -12.21
CA GLN A 158 13.33 1.71 -11.49
C GLN A 158 12.75 2.76 -12.43
N LYS A 159 13.34 2.98 -13.61
CA LYS A 159 12.76 3.82 -14.67
C LYS A 159 11.40 3.29 -15.12
N GLU A 160 11.32 2.00 -15.39
CA GLU A 160 10.05 1.38 -15.80
C GLU A 160 9.00 1.40 -14.69
N ILE A 161 9.40 1.16 -13.43
CA ILE A 161 8.52 1.30 -12.27
C ILE A 161 8.01 2.74 -12.14
N ARG A 162 8.87 3.75 -12.28
CA ARG A 162 8.47 5.18 -12.24
C ARG A 162 7.45 5.49 -13.34
N ARG A 163 7.72 5.06 -14.57
CA ARG A 163 6.79 5.22 -15.70
C ARG A 163 5.41 4.65 -15.39
N VAL A 164 5.35 3.42 -14.84
CA VAL A 164 4.07 2.77 -14.50
C VAL A 164 3.37 3.47 -13.34
N VAL A 165 4.12 3.89 -12.31
CA VAL A 165 3.55 4.65 -11.19
C VAL A 165 2.95 5.98 -11.69
N ALA A 166 3.66 6.71 -12.56
CA ALA A 166 3.19 7.95 -13.15
C ALA A 166 1.92 7.73 -13.99
N ALA A 167 1.94 6.73 -14.89
CA ALA A 167 0.80 6.38 -15.73
C ALA A 167 -0.44 6.01 -14.93
N MET A 168 -0.28 5.14 -13.91
CA MET A 168 -1.39 4.73 -13.04
C MET A 168 -1.93 5.86 -12.18
N SER A 169 -1.09 6.83 -11.85
CA SER A 169 -1.45 8.04 -11.09
C SER A 169 -2.04 9.16 -11.96
N GLU A 170 -2.06 8.99 -13.28
CA GLU A 170 -2.39 10.03 -14.26
C GLU A 170 -1.61 11.32 -13.95
N PHE A 171 -0.31 11.17 -13.71
CA PHE A 171 0.61 12.25 -13.34
C PHE A 171 1.77 12.32 -14.34
N ASP A 172 2.25 13.52 -14.60
CA ASP A 172 3.38 13.77 -15.48
C ASP A 172 4.65 13.10 -14.92
N GLU A 173 5.25 12.16 -15.66
CA GLU A 173 6.41 11.42 -15.20
C GLU A 173 7.58 12.31 -14.82
N ASP A 174 7.79 13.42 -15.54
CA ASP A 174 8.89 14.36 -15.28
C ASP A 174 8.68 15.18 -14.00
N LYS A 175 7.45 15.22 -13.48
CA LYS A 175 7.10 15.90 -12.22
C LYS A 175 7.03 14.97 -11.02
N VAL A 176 7.23 13.67 -11.22
CA VAL A 176 7.31 12.73 -10.11
C VAL A 176 8.55 13.02 -9.29
N GLU A 177 8.36 13.45 -8.04
CA GLU A 177 9.47 13.65 -7.12
C GLU A 177 9.99 12.31 -6.61
N ILE A 178 11.32 12.18 -6.53
CA ILE A 178 11.99 10.94 -6.17
C ILE A 178 12.75 11.13 -4.85
N GLY A 179 12.47 10.28 -3.88
CA GLY A 179 13.27 10.10 -2.67
C GLY A 179 13.85 8.69 -2.59
N LEU A 180 14.56 8.40 -1.52
CA LEU A 180 15.03 7.05 -1.20
C LEU A 180 14.21 6.48 -0.03
N ASP A 181 13.72 5.25 -0.18
CA ASP A 181 12.99 4.55 0.89
C ASP A 181 13.97 3.88 1.86
N GLY A 182 13.49 3.51 3.05
CA GLY A 182 14.30 2.82 4.05
C GLY A 182 14.87 1.48 3.60
N CYS A 183 14.29 0.85 2.58
CA CYS A 183 14.80 -0.37 1.96
C CYS A 183 15.83 -0.13 0.84
N GLY A 184 16.23 1.12 0.58
CA GLY A 184 17.27 1.49 -0.37
C GLY A 184 16.81 1.74 -1.82
N VAL A 185 15.55 1.45 -2.19
CA VAL A 185 15.05 1.75 -3.54
C VAL A 185 14.37 3.10 -3.62
N PRO A 186 14.18 3.66 -4.83
CA PRO A 186 13.42 4.89 -5.03
C PRO A 186 12.00 4.82 -4.46
N VAL A 187 11.53 5.94 -3.91
CA VAL A 187 10.15 6.18 -3.53
C VAL A 187 9.65 7.42 -4.26
N PHE A 188 8.40 7.36 -4.72
CA PHE A 188 7.81 8.35 -5.60
C PHE A 188 6.78 9.20 -4.87
N ALA A 189 6.77 10.51 -5.11
CA ALA A 189 5.74 11.43 -4.61
C ALA A 189 4.95 12.02 -5.77
N VAL A 190 3.65 12.12 -5.54
CA VAL A 190 2.65 12.74 -6.42
C VAL A 190 1.61 13.45 -5.57
N GLY A 191 0.68 14.19 -6.16
CA GLY A 191 -0.41 14.80 -5.42
C GLY A 191 -1.34 13.78 -4.75
N MET A 192 -1.98 14.16 -3.66
CA MET A 192 -2.96 13.31 -2.95
C MET A 192 -4.05 12.79 -3.90
N LYS A 193 -4.60 13.64 -4.78
CA LYS A 193 -5.58 13.22 -5.80
C LYS A 193 -5.02 12.15 -6.74
N ASN A 194 -3.74 12.22 -7.07
CA ASN A 194 -3.09 11.28 -7.97
C ASN A 194 -2.85 9.92 -7.31
N ILE A 195 -2.62 9.89 -5.98
CA ILE A 195 -2.63 8.63 -5.20
C ILE A 195 -4.04 8.02 -5.26
N ALA A 196 -5.09 8.81 -5.01
CA ALA A 196 -6.47 8.33 -5.12
C ALA A 196 -6.79 7.83 -6.54
N THR A 197 -6.35 8.56 -7.58
CA THR A 197 -6.51 8.16 -9.00
C THR A 197 -5.85 6.83 -9.30
N ALA A 198 -4.64 6.58 -8.80
CA ALA A 198 -3.97 5.30 -9.01
C ALA A 198 -4.74 4.12 -8.40
N PHE A 199 -5.34 4.29 -7.24
CA PHE A 199 -6.17 3.25 -6.62
C PHE A 199 -7.54 3.12 -7.30
N LYS A 200 -8.12 4.22 -7.80
CA LYS A 200 -9.27 4.19 -8.70
C LYS A 200 -8.95 3.36 -9.96
N ASN A 201 -7.81 3.57 -10.56
CA ASN A 201 -7.37 2.82 -11.75
C ASN A 201 -7.17 1.32 -11.44
N LEU A 202 -6.63 0.96 -10.28
CA LEU A 202 -6.60 -0.45 -9.85
C LEU A 202 -8.02 -1.03 -9.71
N ALA A 203 -8.96 -0.29 -9.13
CA ALA A 203 -10.34 -0.74 -8.93
C ALA A 203 -11.15 -0.75 -10.24
N CYS A 204 -10.85 0.16 -11.17
CA CYS A 204 -11.54 0.35 -12.45
C CYS A 204 -10.57 0.22 -13.63
N PRO A 205 -10.06 -0.99 -13.93
CA PRO A 205 -9.05 -1.16 -14.98
C PRO A 205 -9.52 -0.77 -16.39
N ASP A 206 -10.82 -0.65 -16.61
CA ASP A 206 -11.41 -0.15 -17.85
C ASP A 206 -11.16 1.35 -18.09
N LYS A 207 -10.72 2.09 -17.07
CA LYS A 207 -10.36 3.51 -17.14
C LYS A 207 -8.87 3.77 -17.36
N ILE A 208 -8.04 2.73 -17.36
CA ILE A 208 -6.60 2.85 -17.62
C ILE A 208 -6.38 3.03 -19.13
N GLN A 209 -5.70 4.12 -19.53
CA GLN A 209 -5.43 4.42 -20.93
C GLN A 209 -4.45 3.43 -21.58
N ASP A 210 -3.44 2.97 -20.84
CA ASP A 210 -2.50 1.95 -21.31
C ASP A 210 -3.17 0.58 -21.24
N GLU A 211 -3.53 0.02 -22.41
CA GLU A 211 -4.22 -1.27 -22.53
C GLU A 211 -3.43 -2.43 -21.90
N THR A 212 -2.10 -2.38 -21.92
CA THR A 212 -1.26 -3.40 -21.28
C THR A 212 -1.40 -3.35 -19.78
N LEU A 213 -1.37 -2.15 -19.19
CA LEU A 213 -1.58 -1.96 -17.76
C LEU A 213 -3.02 -2.30 -17.35
N ALA A 214 -4.01 -1.93 -18.19
CA ALA A 214 -5.41 -2.27 -17.97
C ALA A 214 -5.64 -3.79 -17.91
N ARG A 215 -5.10 -4.52 -18.88
CA ARG A 215 -5.15 -5.99 -18.90
C ARG A 215 -4.44 -6.59 -17.70
N THR A 216 -3.26 -6.08 -17.38
CA THR A 216 -2.45 -6.56 -16.27
C THR A 216 -3.15 -6.34 -14.92
N ALA A 217 -3.75 -5.19 -14.70
CA ALA A 217 -4.51 -4.90 -13.48
C ALA A 217 -5.71 -5.86 -13.34
N ARG A 218 -6.45 -6.14 -14.44
CA ARG A 218 -7.55 -7.13 -14.44
C ARG A 218 -7.06 -8.55 -14.09
N GLU A 219 -5.86 -8.92 -14.52
CA GLU A 219 -5.27 -10.24 -14.22
C GLU A 219 -4.74 -10.32 -12.80
N PHE A 220 -4.10 -9.25 -12.30
CA PHE A 220 -3.38 -9.27 -11.03
C PHE A 220 -4.29 -9.03 -9.81
N LEU A 221 -5.27 -8.15 -9.92
CA LEU A 221 -6.13 -7.79 -8.81
C LEU A 221 -6.88 -8.98 -8.17
N PRO A 222 -7.45 -9.93 -8.92
CA PRO A 222 -8.09 -11.11 -8.35
C PRO A 222 -7.14 -11.94 -7.47
N ARG A 223 -5.83 -11.96 -7.76
CA ARG A 223 -4.85 -12.68 -6.95
C ARG A 223 -4.70 -12.05 -5.56
N ILE A 224 -4.76 -10.71 -5.46
CA ILE A 224 -4.71 -10.00 -4.18
C ILE A 224 -5.90 -10.41 -3.30
N HIS A 225 -7.10 -10.51 -3.86
CA HIS A 225 -8.30 -10.96 -3.14
C HIS A 225 -8.27 -12.44 -2.78
N GLN A 226 -7.68 -13.27 -3.64
CA GLN A 226 -7.56 -14.71 -3.39
C GLN A 226 -6.51 -15.02 -2.33
N TYR A 227 -5.41 -14.25 -2.29
CA TYR A 227 -4.27 -14.46 -1.39
C TYR A 227 -3.91 -13.21 -0.59
N PRO A 228 -4.87 -12.58 0.12
CA PRO A 228 -4.65 -11.29 0.78
C PRO A 228 -3.61 -11.37 1.91
N HIS A 229 -3.40 -12.54 2.52
CA HIS A 229 -2.38 -12.76 3.55
C HIS A 229 -0.95 -12.50 3.03
N MET A 230 -0.71 -12.61 1.72
CA MET A 230 0.58 -12.29 1.10
C MET A 230 0.82 -10.77 0.98
N MET A 231 -0.22 -9.92 1.17
CA MET A 231 -0.07 -8.46 1.16
C MET A 231 0.61 -7.90 2.41
N ARG A 232 0.37 -8.55 3.58
CA ARG A 232 0.97 -8.11 4.86
C ARG A 232 1.24 -9.30 5.78
N GLY A 233 0.25 -9.87 6.38
CA GLY A 233 0.24 -10.95 7.35
C GLY A 233 -1.16 -11.08 7.95
N ILE A 234 -1.45 -12.20 8.60
CA ILE A 234 -2.78 -12.49 9.18
C ILE A 234 -3.11 -11.47 10.27
N GLY A 235 -4.33 -10.92 10.26
CA GLY A 235 -4.79 -9.95 11.26
C GLY A 235 -4.25 -8.53 11.05
N MET A 236 -3.62 -8.25 9.92
CA MET A 236 -3.09 -6.93 9.59
C MET A 236 -4.01 -6.20 8.60
N LEU A 237 -4.17 -4.90 8.75
CA LEU A 237 -5.13 -4.09 7.98
C LEU A 237 -5.04 -4.33 6.46
N CYS A 238 -3.84 -4.30 5.85
CA CYS A 238 -3.72 -4.51 4.40
C CYS A 238 -4.09 -5.92 3.95
N THR A 239 -4.04 -6.92 4.83
CA THR A 239 -4.55 -8.27 4.57
C THR A 239 -6.07 -8.30 4.68
N ASP A 240 -6.58 -7.82 5.79
CA ASP A 240 -7.98 -8.04 6.14
C ASP A 240 -8.93 -7.18 5.31
N ILE A 241 -8.55 -5.93 4.96
CA ILE A 241 -9.35 -5.07 4.10
C ILE A 241 -9.47 -5.59 2.65
N ASN A 242 -8.42 -6.26 2.13
CA ASN A 242 -8.46 -6.87 0.80
C ASN A 242 -9.21 -8.22 0.77
N ARG A 243 -9.78 -8.68 1.89
CA ARG A 243 -10.78 -9.77 1.91
C ARG A 243 -12.13 -9.33 1.37
N ASP A 244 -12.40 -8.01 1.46
CA ASP A 244 -13.56 -7.42 0.82
C ASP A 244 -13.34 -7.34 -0.70
N PRO A 245 -14.10 -8.08 -1.52
CA PRO A 245 -13.88 -8.11 -2.97
C PRO A 245 -14.20 -6.78 -3.67
N ALA A 246 -14.91 -5.87 -3.02
CA ALA A 246 -15.20 -4.53 -3.52
C ALA A 246 -14.03 -3.54 -3.31
N ILE A 247 -13.02 -3.90 -2.49
CA ILE A 247 -11.95 -3.00 -2.08
C ILE A 247 -10.59 -3.52 -2.58
N VAL A 248 -9.77 -2.66 -3.16
CA VAL A 248 -8.33 -2.86 -3.30
C VAL A 248 -7.60 -1.78 -2.52
N ALA A 249 -6.72 -2.17 -1.60
CA ALA A 249 -6.12 -1.20 -0.70
C ALA A 249 -4.69 -1.55 -0.32
N LYS A 250 -3.87 -0.50 -0.07
CA LYS A 250 -2.49 -0.66 0.39
C LYS A 250 -2.03 0.54 1.21
N GLY A 251 -1.48 0.25 2.38
CA GLY A 251 -0.81 1.23 3.22
C GLY A 251 0.69 1.35 2.94
N GLY A 252 1.23 2.51 3.21
CA GLY A 252 2.64 2.84 3.16
C GLY A 252 3.13 3.49 4.45
N ALA A 253 4.40 3.32 4.76
CA ALA A 253 5.02 3.89 5.97
C ALA A 253 4.75 5.40 6.10
N ASN A 254 4.79 5.90 7.32
CA ASN A 254 4.42 7.28 7.67
C ASN A 254 2.95 7.59 7.34
N ALA A 255 2.11 6.59 7.46
CA ALA A 255 0.65 6.67 7.42
C ALA A 255 0.06 7.28 6.13
N VAL A 256 0.53 6.86 4.97
CA VAL A 256 -0.17 7.03 3.69
C VAL A 256 -0.98 5.77 3.37
N TYR A 257 -2.20 5.93 2.90
CA TYR A 257 -3.08 4.81 2.55
C TYR A 257 -3.83 5.11 1.25
N GLY A 258 -3.88 4.13 0.34
CA GLY A 258 -4.67 4.21 -0.89
C GLY A 258 -5.74 3.12 -0.92
N ILE A 259 -6.92 3.46 -1.42
CA ILE A 259 -8.09 2.58 -1.52
C ILE A 259 -8.77 2.79 -2.86
N GLY A 260 -9.06 1.72 -3.56
CA GLY A 260 -9.94 1.71 -4.73
C GLY A 260 -11.23 0.96 -4.41
N LEU A 261 -12.37 1.55 -4.74
CA LEU A 261 -13.72 1.02 -4.50
C LEU A 261 -14.34 0.63 -5.84
N LYS A 262 -14.42 -0.67 -6.14
CA LYS A 262 -14.79 -1.18 -7.46
C LYS A 262 -16.21 -0.84 -7.86
N GLU A 263 -17.18 -1.16 -7.01
CA GLU A 263 -18.61 -0.97 -7.32
C GLU A 263 -18.99 0.51 -7.39
N MET A 264 -18.40 1.31 -6.52
CA MET A 264 -18.60 2.76 -6.47
C MET A 264 -17.80 3.51 -7.54
N ARG A 265 -16.78 2.84 -8.13
CA ARG A 265 -15.86 3.43 -9.12
C ARG A 265 -15.12 4.66 -8.59
N LEU A 266 -14.68 4.58 -7.31
CA LEU A 266 -14.00 5.66 -6.61
C LEU A 266 -12.57 5.28 -6.23
N GLY A 267 -11.73 6.29 -6.09
CA GLY A 267 -10.41 6.19 -5.46
C GLY A 267 -10.33 7.08 -4.23
N VAL A 268 -9.64 6.59 -3.21
CA VAL A 268 -9.43 7.34 -1.96
C VAL A 268 -7.95 7.32 -1.60
N SER A 269 -7.44 8.45 -1.16
CA SER A 269 -6.14 8.55 -0.51
C SER A 269 -6.26 9.21 0.86
N ILE A 270 -5.49 8.71 1.83
CA ILE A 270 -5.44 9.21 3.21
C ILE A 270 -3.98 9.41 3.59
N LYS A 271 -3.66 10.51 4.26
CA LYS A 271 -2.34 10.78 4.83
C LYS A 271 -2.48 11.35 6.24
N MET A 272 -1.97 10.63 7.25
CA MET A 272 -1.79 11.19 8.59
C MET A 272 -0.47 11.96 8.66
N ALA A 273 -0.49 13.20 9.11
CA ALA A 273 0.67 14.08 9.13
C ALA A 273 1.73 13.63 10.15
N ASP A 274 1.27 13.10 11.28
CA ASP A 274 2.11 12.57 12.37
C ASP A 274 2.69 11.17 12.09
N GLY A 275 2.25 10.51 11.00
CA GLY A 275 2.70 9.19 10.61
C GLY A 275 2.10 8.04 11.43
N VAL A 276 1.08 8.27 12.25
CA VAL A 276 0.45 7.26 13.11
C VAL A 276 -0.48 6.35 12.32
N GLU A 277 0.02 5.18 11.92
CA GLU A 277 -0.70 4.18 11.13
C GLU A 277 -1.90 3.57 11.89
N LYS A 278 -1.86 3.58 13.22
CA LYS A 278 -2.93 3.02 14.06
C LYS A 278 -4.29 3.68 13.85
N MET A 279 -4.32 4.93 13.36
CA MET A 279 -5.57 5.67 13.12
C MET A 279 -6.24 5.33 11.79
N TRP A 280 -5.55 4.66 10.86
CA TRP A 280 -6.12 4.31 9.55
C TRP A 280 -7.48 3.60 9.63
N PRO A 281 -7.67 2.53 10.45
CA PRO A 281 -8.92 1.79 10.41
C PRO A 281 -10.13 2.67 10.75
N MET A 282 -9.98 3.58 11.73
CA MET A 282 -11.05 4.50 12.12
C MET A 282 -11.36 5.53 11.02
N VAL A 283 -10.33 6.15 10.43
CA VAL A 283 -10.50 7.13 9.33
C VAL A 283 -11.10 6.45 8.09
N ILE A 284 -10.63 5.24 7.76
CA ILE A 284 -11.17 4.43 6.65
C ILE A 284 -12.64 4.12 6.89
N ALA A 285 -13.02 3.66 8.09
CA ALA A 285 -14.41 3.34 8.42
C ALA A 285 -15.34 4.56 8.24
N GLU A 286 -14.90 5.74 8.70
CA GLU A 286 -15.67 6.98 8.55
C GLU A 286 -15.82 7.39 7.08
N VAL A 287 -14.76 7.31 6.29
CA VAL A 287 -14.79 7.59 4.84
C VAL A 287 -15.71 6.60 4.10
N LEU A 288 -15.58 5.30 4.36
CA LEU A 288 -16.40 4.27 3.74
C LEU A 288 -17.88 4.45 4.10
N HIS A 289 -18.18 4.78 5.36
CA HIS A 289 -19.53 5.06 5.80
C HIS A 289 -20.12 6.30 5.10
N PHE A 290 -19.36 7.39 5.02
CA PHE A 290 -19.77 8.59 4.28
C PHE A 290 -20.07 8.29 2.79
N LEU A 291 -19.28 7.42 2.17
CA LEU A 291 -19.45 7.02 0.78
C LEU A 291 -20.59 6.01 0.56
N GLY A 292 -21.14 5.41 1.63
CA GLY A 292 -22.23 4.43 1.54
C GLY A 292 -21.77 3.01 1.21
N HIS A 293 -20.54 2.63 1.57
CA HIS A 293 -20.11 1.23 1.47
C HIS A 293 -20.85 0.34 2.46
N GLU A 294 -21.39 -0.80 2.01
CA GLU A 294 -22.32 -1.63 2.81
C GLU A 294 -21.75 -3.04 3.08
N ASN A 295 -20.60 -3.14 3.75
CA ASN A 295 -20.07 -4.45 4.16
C ASN A 295 -19.84 -4.47 5.69
N PRO A 296 -20.73 -5.11 6.49
CA PRO A 296 -20.63 -5.13 7.96
C PRO A 296 -19.36 -5.85 8.46
N GLU A 297 -18.84 -6.84 7.72
CA GLU A 297 -17.62 -7.54 8.11
C GLU A 297 -16.40 -6.61 8.02
N THR A 298 -16.36 -5.74 6.99
CA THR A 298 -15.32 -4.72 6.84
C THR A 298 -15.36 -3.74 8.01
N TYR A 299 -16.53 -3.26 8.43
CA TYR A 299 -16.63 -2.35 9.58
C TYR A 299 -16.27 -3.02 10.90
N ALA A 300 -16.71 -4.27 11.13
CA ALA A 300 -16.34 -5.02 12.32
C ALA A 300 -14.82 -5.25 12.43
N MET A 301 -14.16 -5.53 11.30
CA MET A 301 -12.70 -5.66 11.22
C MET A 301 -12.01 -4.32 11.52
N LEU A 302 -12.45 -3.21 10.93
CA LEU A 302 -11.87 -1.89 11.15
C LEU A 302 -12.03 -1.44 12.61
N GLU A 303 -13.19 -1.65 13.21
CA GLU A 303 -13.43 -1.34 14.64
C GLU A 303 -12.54 -2.18 15.56
N LYS A 304 -12.37 -3.48 15.25
CA LYS A 304 -11.44 -4.36 16.00
C LYS A 304 -10.00 -3.88 15.97
N LEU A 305 -9.53 -3.36 14.82
CA LEU A 305 -8.14 -2.88 14.65
C LEU A 305 -7.89 -1.52 15.31
N CYS A 306 -8.91 -0.66 15.38
CA CYS A 306 -8.83 0.64 16.05
C CYS A 306 -10.14 0.95 16.78
N PRO A 307 -10.37 0.38 17.98
CA PRO A 307 -11.59 0.64 18.76
C PRO A 307 -11.75 2.12 19.11
N ARG A 308 -12.99 2.61 19.10
CA ARG A 308 -13.30 3.99 19.54
C ARG A 308 -12.97 4.20 21.02
N VAL A 309 -13.20 3.19 21.86
CA VAL A 309 -12.89 3.25 23.30
C VAL A 309 -11.40 2.98 23.51
N ILE A 310 -10.73 3.86 24.24
CA ILE A 310 -9.38 3.67 24.73
C ILE A 310 -9.48 2.99 26.09
N VAL A 311 -8.81 1.85 26.24
CA VAL A 311 -8.74 1.14 27.53
C VAL A 311 -7.37 1.32 28.18
N ASN A 312 -7.30 1.25 29.52
CA ASN A 312 -6.06 1.20 30.28
C ASN A 312 -5.50 -0.24 30.31
N ASP A 313 -4.38 -0.44 30.99
CA ASP A 313 -3.72 -1.75 31.10
C ASP A 313 -4.54 -2.81 31.86
N ASN A 314 -5.54 -2.36 32.65
CA ASN A 314 -6.48 -3.26 33.34
C ASN A 314 -7.72 -3.60 32.52
N GLY A 315 -7.86 -2.99 31.31
CA GLY A 315 -9.03 -3.17 30.46
C GLY A 315 -10.21 -2.21 30.75
N ASP A 316 -10.01 -1.23 31.66
CA ASP A 316 -11.07 -0.26 31.98
C ASP A 316 -11.11 0.88 30.94
N PRO A 317 -12.31 1.43 30.61
CA PRO A 317 -12.43 2.60 29.75
C PRO A 317 -11.68 3.81 30.32
N ALA A 318 -10.69 4.30 29.56
CA ALA A 318 -9.84 5.42 29.96
C ALA A 318 -10.02 6.67 29.08
N GLY A 319 -10.61 6.50 27.91
CA GLY A 319 -10.82 7.59 26.96
C GLY A 319 -11.51 7.13 25.70
N GLU A 320 -11.54 8.01 24.72
CA GLU A 320 -12.18 7.71 23.44
C GLU A 320 -11.48 8.40 22.26
N ARG A 321 -11.65 7.83 21.06
CA ARG A 321 -11.25 8.40 19.77
C ARG A 321 -12.48 8.87 19.01
N ARG A 322 -12.37 10.01 18.36
CA ARG A 322 -13.44 10.58 17.51
C ARG A 322 -12.87 11.08 16.20
N CYS A 323 -13.43 10.63 15.07
CA CYS A 323 -13.24 11.33 13.81
C CYS A 323 -13.94 12.69 13.88
N VAL A 324 -13.24 13.74 13.44
CA VAL A 324 -13.71 15.13 13.56
C VAL A 324 -13.69 15.88 12.23
N PHE A 325 -13.23 15.24 11.16
CA PHE A 325 -13.17 15.85 9.83
C PHE A 325 -14.56 15.91 9.17
N GLN A 326 -14.69 16.85 8.27
CA GLN A 326 -15.82 16.94 7.34
C GLN A 326 -15.28 16.95 5.91
N LEU A 327 -15.79 16.04 5.09
CA LEU A 327 -15.44 15.97 3.67
C LEU A 327 -16.06 17.15 2.93
N LYS A 328 -15.24 18.01 2.35
CA LYS A 328 -15.63 19.17 1.55
C LYS A 328 -15.77 18.75 0.09
N LYS A 329 -16.71 19.35 -0.63
CA LYS A 329 -16.83 19.15 -2.09
C LYS A 329 -15.62 19.72 -2.82
N GLY A 330 -15.10 18.94 -3.79
CA GLY A 330 -14.03 19.35 -4.68
C GLY A 330 -14.52 20.11 -5.92
#